data_f2e2342467785eeacf70703da7969780
#
_entry.id   f2e2342467785eeacf70703da7969780
#
_cell.length_a   1.000
_cell.length_b   1.000
_cell.length_c   1.000
_cell.angle_alpha   90.00
_cell.angle_beta   90.00
_cell.angle_gamma   90.00
#
_symmetry.space_group_name_H-M   'P 1'
#
loop_
_entity.id
_entity.type
_entity.pdbx_description
1 polymer ?
#
loop_
_entity_poly.entity_id
_entity_poly.type
_entity_poly.pdbx_seq_one_letter_code
_entity_poly.pdbx_strand_id
1 'polypeptide(L)'
;CTMNTLDATTLNTRYLANTHVVENVSCELADYNMYAQDTALREAVQREGAAWADAALHQFGQRTGSADYLEQGHLANKHQPELETHDRFGNRIDLVKFHPAYHQFMGTAIEHGLHSSPWTDPRDGAHVARAAGNYLHTQVEAGHGCPITMTFAAIPALRLQSDLAALWEPKITARVYDPRNVPTEQKQGVTIGMAMTEKQGGSDVQANSTRAYPVGQGGPGQAYELVGHKYFVSAPMCDAFLVLAHTDKGLSCFLLPRWRPDGTKNPMQVLRLKKKMGNASNASSETELRGALAWMVGEEGRGVRNILEMVAMTRFDCMVGSSAGMRMALSQALHHCAHRSAFGARLNQQPLMQNVLADLVLEHEGSLALTMRMARAMDHRADPHEDLLVRLVTAVGKYWICKRTPNHAYESMECIGGSGVMEDSPFPRLFRESPVNAIWEGSGNVQCLDVLRAMQKTPAVVEA
;
A
#
# COMPACT_ATOMS: atom_id res chain seq x y z
N CYS A 1 -56.64 -28.71 -0.99
CA CYS A 1 -56.55 -27.77 -2.11
C CYS A 1 -55.51 -28.27 -3.11
N THR A 2 -55.96 -28.92 -4.17
CA THR A 2 -55.15 -29.28 -5.31
C THR A 2 -54.82 -28.01 -6.09
N MET A 3 -53.55 -27.61 -6.17
CA MET A 3 -53.13 -26.60 -7.14
C MET A 3 -53.47 -27.13 -8.52
N ASN A 4 -54.33 -26.39 -9.26
CA ASN A 4 -54.54 -26.65 -10.67
C ASN A 4 -53.21 -26.54 -11.38
N THR A 5 -52.73 -27.62 -11.96
CA THR A 5 -51.60 -27.64 -12.89
C THR A 5 -52.05 -26.85 -14.12
N LEU A 6 -51.59 -25.60 -14.21
CA LEU A 6 -51.74 -24.80 -15.43
C LEU A 6 -50.85 -25.44 -16.51
N ASP A 7 -51.46 -25.84 -17.59
CA ASP A 7 -50.74 -26.28 -18.79
C ASP A 7 -49.88 -25.13 -19.33
N ALA A 8 -48.64 -25.43 -19.67
CA ALA A 8 -47.67 -24.45 -20.20
C ALA A 8 -48.22 -23.67 -21.40
N THR A 9 -49.16 -24.23 -22.16
CA THR A 9 -49.85 -23.58 -23.29
C THR A 9 -50.84 -22.51 -22.87
N THR A 10 -51.30 -22.49 -21.61
CA THR A 10 -52.22 -21.49 -21.07
C THR A 10 -51.50 -20.33 -20.40
N LEU A 11 -50.16 -20.43 -20.18
CA LEU A 11 -49.36 -19.33 -19.66
C LEU A 11 -49.23 -18.22 -20.68
N ASN A 12 -49.70 -17.05 -20.34
CA ASN A 12 -49.59 -15.89 -21.22
C ASN A 12 -48.16 -15.36 -21.23
N THR A 13 -47.39 -15.80 -22.25
CA THR A 13 -45.95 -15.50 -22.40
C THR A 13 -45.64 -14.01 -22.55
N ARG A 14 -46.64 -13.14 -22.80
CA ARG A 14 -46.40 -11.69 -22.85
C ARG A 14 -45.94 -11.11 -21.51
N TYR A 15 -46.32 -11.76 -20.39
CA TYR A 15 -45.87 -11.37 -19.07
C TYR A 15 -44.46 -11.91 -18.72
N LEU A 16 -43.93 -12.82 -19.54
CA LEU A 16 -42.56 -13.29 -19.49
C LEU A 16 -41.61 -12.45 -20.35
N ALA A 17 -42.16 -11.49 -21.11
CA ALA A 17 -41.40 -10.53 -21.87
C ALA A 17 -40.68 -9.54 -20.92
N ASN A 18 -39.77 -8.74 -21.44
CA ASN A 18 -39.07 -7.70 -20.69
C ASN A 18 -40.03 -6.80 -19.94
N THR A 19 -39.84 -6.67 -18.63
CA THR A 19 -40.65 -5.80 -17.78
C THR A 19 -40.27 -4.31 -17.95
N HIS A 20 -39.04 -4.05 -18.40
CA HIS A 20 -38.48 -2.71 -18.59
C HIS A 20 -37.33 -2.74 -19.62
N VAL A 21 -36.96 -1.58 -20.10
CA VAL A 21 -35.71 -1.35 -20.83
C VAL A 21 -34.69 -0.82 -19.82
N VAL A 22 -33.48 -1.36 -19.86
CA VAL A 22 -32.37 -0.87 -19.03
C VAL A 22 -31.85 0.41 -19.66
N GLU A 23 -32.17 1.55 -19.09
CA GLU A 23 -31.81 2.88 -19.54
C GLU A 23 -31.44 3.79 -18.38
N ASN A 24 -30.78 4.92 -18.65
CA ASN A 24 -30.38 5.91 -17.66
C ASN A 24 -29.48 5.31 -16.55
N VAL A 25 -28.62 4.35 -16.94
CA VAL A 25 -27.60 3.73 -16.09
C VAL A 25 -26.25 4.07 -16.70
N SER A 26 -25.27 4.46 -15.88
CA SER A 26 -23.90 4.67 -16.37
C SER A 26 -23.29 3.32 -16.76
N CYS A 27 -22.61 3.29 -17.90
CA CYS A 27 -21.74 2.16 -18.21
C CYS A 27 -20.57 2.12 -17.23
N GLU A 28 -19.91 0.98 -17.16
CA GLU A 28 -18.68 0.83 -16.39
C GLU A 28 -17.59 1.80 -16.91
N LEU A 29 -16.83 2.39 -16.00
CA LEU A 29 -15.64 3.18 -16.33
C LEU A 29 -14.46 2.23 -16.50
N ALA A 30 -14.23 1.76 -17.70
CA ALA A 30 -13.18 0.83 -18.09
C ALA A 30 -12.62 1.15 -19.48
N ASP A 31 -11.53 0.49 -19.86
CA ASP A 31 -10.85 0.65 -21.16
C ASP A 31 -10.47 2.10 -21.49
N TYR A 32 -10.01 2.82 -20.48
CA TYR A 32 -9.50 4.18 -20.61
C TYR A 32 -8.06 4.29 -20.15
N ASN A 33 -7.38 5.35 -20.57
CA ASN A 33 -6.02 5.61 -20.12
C ASN A 33 -6.06 6.47 -18.86
N MET A 34 -5.76 5.86 -17.69
CA MET A 34 -5.79 6.56 -16.39
C MET A 34 -4.84 7.75 -16.33
N TYR A 35 -3.66 7.65 -16.95
CA TYR A 35 -2.68 8.74 -16.98
C TYR A 35 -3.10 9.85 -17.92
N ALA A 36 -3.52 9.50 -19.15
CA ALA A 36 -3.90 10.50 -20.15
C ALA A 36 -5.11 11.35 -19.73
N GLN A 37 -6.04 10.76 -18.96
CA GLN A 37 -7.23 11.47 -18.47
C GLN A 37 -7.01 12.21 -17.13
N ASP A 38 -5.84 12.08 -16.53
CA ASP A 38 -5.49 12.80 -15.31
C ASP A 38 -4.57 13.99 -15.62
N THR A 39 -5.19 15.12 -15.99
CA THR A 39 -4.44 16.33 -16.34
C THR A 39 -3.60 16.83 -15.18
N ALA A 40 -4.14 16.80 -13.96
CA ALA A 40 -3.41 17.24 -12.75
C ALA A 40 -2.15 16.39 -12.50
N LEU A 41 -2.24 15.07 -12.68
CA LEU A 41 -1.08 14.18 -12.57
C LEU A 41 -0.04 14.46 -13.66
N ARG A 42 -0.46 14.62 -14.92
CA ARG A 42 0.46 14.89 -16.03
C ARG A 42 1.21 16.21 -15.86
N GLU A 43 0.49 17.26 -15.48
CA GLU A 43 1.11 18.56 -15.17
C GLU A 43 2.06 18.48 -13.98
N ALA A 44 1.71 17.72 -12.94
CA ALA A 44 2.58 17.51 -11.79
C ALA A 44 3.85 16.73 -12.18
N VAL A 45 3.75 15.67 -12.96
CA VAL A 45 4.91 14.89 -13.47
C VAL A 45 5.88 15.79 -14.24
N GLN A 46 5.37 16.67 -15.08
CA GLN A 46 6.20 17.62 -15.83
C GLN A 46 6.82 18.70 -14.94
N ARG A 47 6.02 19.33 -14.09
CA ARG A 47 6.42 20.41 -13.19
C ARG A 47 7.46 19.97 -12.17
N GLU A 48 7.34 18.74 -11.66
CA GLU A 48 8.19 18.21 -10.59
C GLU A 48 9.43 17.44 -11.13
N GLY A 49 9.74 17.53 -12.43
CA GLY A 49 11.01 17.08 -12.99
C GLY A 49 10.99 15.67 -13.62
N ALA A 50 9.84 15.01 -13.73
CA ALA A 50 9.77 13.64 -14.28
C ALA A 50 9.20 13.58 -15.71
N ALA A 51 9.31 14.63 -16.51
CA ALA A 51 8.82 14.67 -17.90
C ALA A 51 9.36 13.51 -18.77
N TRP A 52 10.56 13.02 -18.47
CA TRP A 52 11.17 11.87 -19.13
C TRP A 52 10.39 10.56 -18.98
N ALA A 53 9.55 10.44 -17.94
CA ALA A 53 8.75 9.26 -17.66
C ALA A 53 7.38 9.26 -18.38
N ASP A 54 7.00 10.36 -19.04
CA ASP A 54 5.65 10.57 -19.63
C ASP A 54 5.19 9.39 -20.51
N ALA A 55 6.05 8.94 -21.43
CA ALA A 55 5.71 7.84 -22.34
C ALA A 55 5.49 6.50 -21.59
N ALA A 56 6.31 6.18 -20.59
CA ALA A 56 6.16 4.97 -19.79
C ALA A 56 4.92 5.04 -18.91
N LEU A 57 4.63 6.19 -18.30
CA LEU A 57 3.43 6.42 -17.51
C LEU A 57 2.17 6.36 -18.35
N HIS A 58 2.23 6.83 -19.61
CA HIS A 58 1.12 6.72 -20.55
C HIS A 58 0.81 5.24 -20.88
N GLN A 59 1.83 4.42 -21.15
CA GLN A 59 1.65 2.98 -21.39
C GLN A 59 1.11 2.28 -20.13
N PHE A 60 1.62 2.66 -18.96
CA PHE A 60 1.15 2.11 -17.69
C PHE A 60 -0.29 2.51 -17.39
N GLY A 61 -0.66 3.77 -17.66
CA GLY A 61 -2.04 4.26 -17.53
C GLY A 61 -3.04 3.54 -18.45
N GLN A 62 -2.61 3.13 -19.65
CA GLN A 62 -3.43 2.31 -20.54
C GLN A 62 -3.66 0.92 -19.96
N ARG A 63 -2.64 0.29 -19.40
CA ARG A 63 -2.74 -1.02 -18.73
C ARG A 63 -3.65 -0.97 -17.52
N THR A 64 -3.44 0.00 -16.64
CA THR A 64 -4.18 0.12 -15.37
C THR A 64 -5.65 0.46 -15.57
N GLY A 65 -6.01 1.14 -16.66
CA GLY A 65 -7.40 1.48 -17.00
C GLY A 65 -8.14 0.44 -17.84
N SER A 66 -7.51 -0.69 -18.20
CA SER A 66 -8.18 -1.73 -18.97
C SER A 66 -9.20 -2.50 -18.12
N ALA A 67 -10.30 -2.92 -18.73
CA ALA A 67 -11.37 -3.68 -18.07
C ALA A 67 -10.82 -4.95 -17.40
N ASP A 68 -9.97 -5.70 -18.10
CA ASP A 68 -9.35 -6.91 -17.57
C ASP A 68 -8.52 -6.62 -16.30
N TYR A 69 -7.74 -5.54 -16.29
CA TYR A 69 -6.89 -5.21 -15.14
C TYR A 69 -7.71 -4.71 -13.93
N LEU A 70 -8.79 -3.98 -14.19
CA LEU A 70 -9.74 -3.56 -13.15
C LEU A 70 -10.45 -4.76 -12.52
N GLU A 71 -10.86 -5.75 -13.34
CA GLU A 71 -11.44 -7.00 -12.85
C GLU A 71 -10.44 -7.81 -11.99
N GLN A 72 -9.15 -7.87 -12.37
CA GLN A 72 -8.14 -8.49 -11.50
C GLN A 72 -8.06 -7.82 -10.12
N GLY A 73 -8.22 -6.49 -10.04
CA GLY A 73 -8.29 -5.76 -8.78
C GLY A 73 -9.49 -6.19 -7.91
N HIS A 74 -10.65 -6.41 -8.54
CA HIS A 74 -11.82 -6.96 -7.87
C HIS A 74 -11.56 -8.37 -7.35
N LEU A 75 -11.05 -9.27 -8.19
CA LEU A 75 -10.78 -10.67 -7.85
C LEU A 75 -9.75 -10.82 -6.73
N ALA A 76 -8.69 -10.01 -6.72
CA ALA A 76 -7.68 -10.04 -5.65
C ALA A 76 -8.28 -9.73 -4.28
N ASN A 77 -9.27 -8.84 -4.21
CA ASN A 77 -9.94 -8.46 -2.96
C ASN A 77 -11.09 -9.41 -2.59
N LYS A 78 -11.80 -9.95 -3.57
CA LYS A 78 -12.87 -10.94 -3.37
C LYS A 78 -12.31 -12.25 -2.81
N HIS A 79 -11.15 -12.68 -3.30
CA HIS A 79 -10.47 -13.90 -2.87
C HIS A 79 -9.31 -13.55 -1.94
N GLN A 80 -9.63 -13.35 -0.67
CA GLN A 80 -8.65 -12.98 0.35
C GLN A 80 -7.62 -14.10 0.59
N PRO A 81 -6.40 -13.76 1.06
CA PRO A 81 -5.36 -14.74 1.31
C PRO A 81 -5.74 -15.75 2.39
N GLU A 82 -5.31 -16.99 2.22
CA GLU A 82 -5.54 -18.11 3.12
C GLU A 82 -4.23 -18.62 3.72
N LEU A 83 -4.25 -19.00 4.99
CA LEU A 83 -3.09 -19.55 5.69
C LEU A 83 -3.18 -21.06 5.79
N GLU A 84 -2.13 -21.73 5.32
CA GLU A 84 -1.88 -23.14 5.54
C GLU A 84 -0.69 -23.29 6.48
N THR A 85 -0.95 -23.66 7.73
CA THR A 85 0.09 -23.74 8.77
C THR A 85 0.92 -25.02 8.67
N HIS A 86 0.31 -26.12 8.25
CA HIS A 86 0.94 -27.43 8.13
C HIS A 86 0.60 -28.09 6.80
N ASP A 87 1.52 -28.88 6.29
CA ASP A 87 1.26 -29.77 5.16
C ASP A 87 0.45 -31.00 5.59
N ARG A 88 0.08 -31.86 4.63
CA ARG A 88 -0.67 -33.09 4.88
C ARG A 88 0.04 -34.11 5.77
N PHE A 89 1.33 -33.96 6.00
CA PHE A 89 2.14 -34.83 6.84
C PHE A 89 2.39 -34.28 8.24
N GLY A 90 1.88 -33.08 8.54
CA GLY A 90 2.04 -32.39 9.83
C GLY A 90 3.30 -31.54 9.92
N ASN A 91 4.08 -31.38 8.86
CA ASN A 91 5.21 -30.46 8.85
C ASN A 91 4.70 -29.01 8.81
N ARG A 92 5.27 -28.15 9.65
CA ARG A 92 4.92 -26.74 9.68
C ARG A 92 5.48 -26.03 8.45
N ILE A 93 4.60 -25.41 7.65
CA ILE A 93 4.97 -24.71 6.42
C ILE A 93 4.68 -23.21 6.47
N ASP A 94 3.69 -22.75 7.25
CA ASP A 94 3.25 -21.36 7.34
C ASP A 94 3.16 -20.68 5.95
N LEU A 95 2.44 -21.31 5.06
CA LEU A 95 2.25 -20.84 3.69
C LEU A 95 1.00 -19.99 3.60
N VAL A 96 1.14 -18.77 3.08
CA VAL A 96 -0.01 -17.95 2.68
C VAL A 96 -0.24 -18.12 1.19
N LYS A 97 -1.45 -18.53 0.84
CA LYS A 97 -1.92 -18.70 -0.54
C LYS A 97 -2.68 -17.45 -0.94
N PHE A 98 -2.34 -16.90 -2.10
CA PHE A 98 -3.02 -15.76 -2.69
C PHE A 98 -3.70 -16.17 -3.99
N HIS A 99 -4.76 -15.45 -4.36
CA HIS A 99 -5.36 -15.57 -5.68
C HIS A 99 -4.35 -15.14 -6.78
N PRO A 100 -4.35 -15.76 -7.98
CA PRO A 100 -3.44 -15.38 -9.08
C PRO A 100 -3.45 -13.88 -9.41
N ALA A 101 -4.59 -13.20 -9.28
CA ALA A 101 -4.71 -11.76 -9.48
C ALA A 101 -3.76 -10.96 -8.55
N TYR A 102 -3.61 -11.34 -7.28
CA TYR A 102 -2.66 -10.68 -6.38
C TYR A 102 -1.22 -10.81 -6.88
N HIS A 103 -0.84 -12.00 -7.33
CA HIS A 103 0.49 -12.23 -7.90
C HIS A 103 0.73 -11.42 -9.18
N GLN A 104 -0.32 -11.17 -9.98
CA GLN A 104 -0.24 -10.30 -11.15
C GLN A 104 0.08 -8.86 -10.75
N PHE A 105 -0.56 -8.31 -9.70
CA PHE A 105 -0.24 -6.97 -9.19
C PHE A 105 1.18 -6.89 -8.65
N MET A 106 1.61 -7.86 -7.87
CA MET A 106 2.99 -7.93 -7.37
C MET A 106 4.01 -7.98 -8.51
N GLY A 107 3.76 -8.85 -9.51
CA GLY A 107 4.62 -8.98 -10.69
C GLY A 107 4.71 -7.68 -11.48
N THR A 108 3.56 -7.06 -11.75
CA THR A 108 3.50 -5.76 -12.47
C THR A 108 4.24 -4.66 -11.71
N ALA A 109 4.04 -4.53 -10.40
CA ALA A 109 4.71 -3.50 -9.60
C ALA A 109 6.23 -3.68 -9.62
N ILE A 110 6.71 -4.91 -9.50
CA ILE A 110 8.15 -5.23 -9.51
C ILE A 110 8.76 -5.03 -10.90
N GLU A 111 8.10 -5.47 -11.97
CA GLU A 111 8.51 -5.26 -13.36
C GLU A 111 8.70 -3.78 -13.67
N HIS A 112 7.75 -2.94 -13.25
CA HIS A 112 7.82 -1.49 -13.42
C HIS A 112 8.72 -0.77 -12.41
N GLY A 113 9.39 -1.49 -11.51
CA GLY A 113 10.34 -0.93 -10.54
C GLY A 113 9.72 -0.07 -9.45
N LEU A 114 8.43 -0.23 -9.16
CA LEU A 114 7.76 0.55 -8.10
C LEU A 114 8.35 0.29 -6.70
N HIS A 115 9.07 -0.80 -6.53
CA HIS A 115 9.80 -1.18 -5.32
C HIS A 115 11.26 -0.70 -5.29
N SER A 116 11.82 -0.14 -6.39
CA SER A 116 13.28 0.02 -6.44
C SER A 116 13.80 1.14 -7.35
N SER A 117 13.00 1.68 -8.28
CA SER A 117 13.52 2.54 -9.36
C SER A 117 14.36 3.74 -8.90
N PRO A 118 14.03 4.52 -7.84
CA PRO A 118 14.88 5.62 -7.40
C PRO A 118 16.24 5.18 -6.83
N TRP A 119 16.35 3.94 -6.38
CA TRP A 119 17.59 3.38 -5.84
C TRP A 119 18.52 2.82 -6.92
N THR A 120 17.94 2.31 -8.01
CA THR A 120 18.69 1.68 -9.13
C THR A 120 19.00 2.64 -10.27
N ASP A 121 18.21 3.70 -10.42
CA ASP A 121 18.35 4.74 -11.44
C ASP A 121 18.11 6.12 -10.81
N PRO A 122 18.98 6.55 -9.87
CA PRO A 122 18.84 7.85 -9.21
C PRO A 122 19.09 8.99 -10.19
N ARG A 123 18.08 9.83 -10.38
CA ARG A 123 18.11 11.01 -11.21
C ARG A 123 16.99 11.98 -10.82
N ASP A 124 17.05 13.19 -11.35
CA ASP A 124 15.97 14.16 -11.12
C ASP A 124 14.61 13.59 -11.57
N GLY A 125 13.61 13.70 -10.70
CA GLY A 125 12.27 13.18 -10.91
C GLY A 125 12.10 11.66 -10.72
N ALA A 126 13.11 10.92 -10.20
CA ALA A 126 13.01 9.47 -10.02
C ALA A 126 11.91 9.09 -9.00
N HIS A 127 11.84 9.79 -7.85
CA HIS A 127 10.77 9.60 -6.88
C HIS A 127 9.42 10.09 -7.41
N VAL A 128 9.40 11.16 -8.21
CA VAL A 128 8.19 11.66 -8.87
C VAL A 128 7.61 10.62 -9.84
N ALA A 129 8.45 10.04 -10.71
CA ALA A 129 8.03 9.00 -11.64
C ALA A 129 7.52 7.73 -10.93
N ARG A 130 8.23 7.29 -9.86
CA ARG A 130 7.78 6.18 -9.01
C ARG A 130 6.45 6.48 -8.34
N ALA A 131 6.29 7.67 -7.77
CA ALA A 131 5.05 8.07 -7.11
C ALA A 131 3.87 8.08 -8.09
N ALA A 132 4.06 8.62 -9.31
CA ALA A 132 3.05 8.60 -10.36
C ALA A 132 2.67 7.17 -10.77
N GLY A 133 3.63 6.27 -10.95
CA GLY A 133 3.37 4.86 -11.23
C GLY A 133 2.62 4.17 -10.09
N ASN A 134 3.03 4.39 -8.85
CA ASN A 134 2.37 3.83 -7.66
C ASN A 134 0.94 4.37 -7.50
N TYR A 135 0.74 5.66 -7.77
CA TYR A 135 -0.58 6.29 -7.78
C TYR A 135 -1.52 5.68 -8.83
N LEU A 136 -1.06 5.44 -10.06
CA LEU A 136 -1.85 4.77 -11.09
C LEU A 136 -2.21 3.33 -10.69
N HIS A 137 -1.26 2.59 -10.15
CA HIS A 137 -1.44 1.18 -9.79
C HIS A 137 -2.37 1.00 -8.59
N THR A 138 -2.24 1.85 -7.57
CA THR A 138 -3.04 1.80 -6.34
C THR A 138 -4.52 2.12 -6.61
N GLN A 139 -4.86 2.89 -7.65
CA GLN A 139 -6.25 3.12 -8.05
C GLN A 139 -6.97 1.81 -8.38
N VAL A 140 -6.26 0.83 -8.92
CA VAL A 140 -6.84 -0.47 -9.27
C VAL A 140 -6.93 -1.39 -8.06
N GLU A 141 -5.82 -1.51 -7.31
CA GLU A 141 -5.72 -2.42 -6.17
C GLU A 141 -4.72 -1.87 -5.14
N ALA A 142 -5.11 -1.74 -3.90
CA ALA A 142 -4.29 -1.09 -2.87
C ALA A 142 -3.45 -2.07 -2.03
N GLY A 143 -3.86 -3.34 -1.91
CA GLY A 143 -3.27 -4.28 -0.96
C GLY A 143 -1.83 -4.67 -1.31
N HIS A 144 -1.54 -4.93 -2.59
CA HIS A 144 -0.18 -5.25 -3.04
C HIS A 144 0.81 -4.10 -2.79
N GLY A 145 0.33 -2.87 -2.67
CA GLY A 145 1.17 -1.70 -2.37
C GLY A 145 1.92 -1.83 -1.04
N CYS A 146 1.38 -2.57 -0.06
CA CYS A 146 2.02 -2.74 1.24
C CYS A 146 3.40 -3.45 1.15
N PRO A 147 3.56 -4.66 0.59
CA PRO A 147 4.89 -5.26 0.41
C PRO A 147 5.79 -4.47 -0.56
N ILE A 148 5.23 -3.80 -1.56
CA ILE A 148 6.00 -2.97 -2.49
C ILE A 148 6.63 -1.79 -1.77
N THR A 149 5.86 -1.06 -0.95
CA THR A 149 6.39 0.08 -0.19
C THR A 149 7.39 -0.35 0.89
N MET A 150 7.14 -1.46 1.59
CA MET A 150 8.08 -1.99 2.59
C MET A 150 9.41 -2.39 1.94
N THR A 151 9.37 -3.04 0.78
CA THR A 151 10.56 -3.43 0.02
C THR A 151 11.34 -2.20 -0.44
N PHE A 152 10.66 -1.18 -0.99
CA PHE A 152 11.26 0.10 -1.38
C PHE A 152 11.92 0.81 -0.20
N ALA A 153 11.20 0.91 0.92
CA ALA A 153 11.61 1.67 2.09
C ALA A 153 12.72 0.98 2.92
N ALA A 154 12.91 -0.33 2.75
CA ALA A 154 13.94 -1.09 3.47
C ALA A 154 15.36 -0.72 3.06
N ILE A 155 15.59 -0.27 1.83
CA ILE A 155 16.93 -0.01 1.27
C ILE A 155 17.73 0.98 2.14
N PRO A 156 17.27 2.20 2.45
CA PRO A 156 18.06 3.14 3.25
C PRO A 156 18.36 2.61 4.67
N ALA A 157 17.47 1.83 5.27
CA ALA A 157 17.72 1.21 6.56
C ALA A 157 18.80 0.11 6.47
N LEU A 158 18.76 -0.73 5.44
CA LEU A 158 19.75 -1.79 5.23
C LEU A 158 21.15 -1.22 4.93
N ARG A 159 21.24 -0.10 4.22
CA ARG A 159 22.51 0.58 3.91
C ARG A 159 23.26 1.05 5.16
N LEU A 160 22.61 1.13 6.32
CA LEU A 160 23.28 1.38 7.62
C LEU A 160 24.18 0.20 8.04
N GLN A 161 24.00 -0.99 7.42
CA GLN A 161 24.80 -2.18 7.65
C GLN A 161 25.30 -2.70 6.29
N SER A 162 26.49 -2.27 5.88
CA SER A 162 27.01 -2.41 4.52
C SER A 162 27.17 -3.86 4.05
N ASP A 163 27.55 -4.77 4.93
CA ASP A 163 27.70 -6.20 4.64
C ASP A 163 26.34 -6.86 4.35
N LEU A 164 25.29 -6.54 5.13
CA LEU A 164 23.94 -7.00 4.87
C LEU A 164 23.35 -6.35 3.61
N ALA A 165 23.60 -5.06 3.40
CA ALA A 165 23.17 -4.37 2.20
C ALA A 165 23.77 -4.99 0.94
N ALA A 166 25.08 -5.26 0.94
CA ALA A 166 25.76 -5.89 -0.20
C ALA A 166 25.20 -7.27 -0.57
N LEU A 167 24.71 -8.02 0.44
CA LEU A 167 24.10 -9.34 0.22
C LEU A 167 22.66 -9.26 -0.28
N TRP A 168 21.85 -8.33 0.26
CA TRP A 168 20.40 -8.32 0.07
C TRP A 168 19.93 -7.33 -1.00
N GLU A 169 20.54 -6.16 -1.10
CA GLU A 169 20.10 -5.08 -2.00
C GLU A 169 20.01 -5.50 -3.47
N PRO A 170 20.97 -6.28 -4.04
CA PRO A 170 20.87 -6.71 -5.43
C PRO A 170 19.61 -7.54 -5.72
N LYS A 171 19.17 -8.37 -4.76
CA LYS A 171 17.94 -9.17 -4.88
C LYS A 171 16.68 -8.37 -4.57
N ILE A 172 16.76 -7.42 -3.63
CA ILE A 172 15.65 -6.52 -3.29
C ILE A 172 15.30 -5.62 -4.48
N THR A 173 16.32 -5.15 -5.21
CA THR A 173 16.13 -4.23 -6.33
C THR A 173 15.91 -4.93 -7.67
N ALA A 174 16.00 -6.26 -7.72
CA ALA A 174 15.76 -7.05 -8.93
C ALA A 174 14.34 -6.87 -9.44
N ARG A 175 14.18 -6.66 -10.74
CA ARG A 175 12.86 -6.52 -11.40
C ARG A 175 12.22 -7.87 -11.74
N VAL A 176 12.39 -8.84 -10.86
CA VAL A 176 11.85 -10.20 -10.99
C VAL A 176 11.04 -10.55 -9.75
N TYR A 177 9.75 -10.76 -9.93
CA TYR A 177 8.88 -11.25 -8.87
C TYR A 177 8.97 -12.77 -8.75
N ASP A 178 9.41 -13.25 -7.60
CA ASP A 178 9.52 -14.69 -7.32
C ASP A 178 8.66 -15.06 -6.09
N PRO A 179 7.43 -15.58 -6.30
CA PRO A 179 6.51 -15.90 -5.20
C PRO A 179 6.82 -17.22 -4.48
N ARG A 180 7.84 -17.96 -4.91
CA ARG A 180 8.15 -19.29 -4.36
C ARG A 180 8.51 -19.22 -2.88
N ASN A 181 8.05 -20.21 -2.11
CA ASN A 181 8.40 -20.35 -0.70
C ASN A 181 9.67 -21.23 -0.55
N VAL A 182 10.80 -20.66 -0.90
CA VAL A 182 12.12 -21.31 -0.92
C VAL A 182 13.19 -20.40 -0.30
N PRO A 183 14.35 -20.96 0.11
CA PRO A 183 15.48 -20.15 0.59
C PRO A 183 15.88 -19.04 -0.36
N THR A 184 16.31 -17.91 0.20
CA THR A 184 16.65 -16.67 -0.53
C THR A 184 17.72 -16.90 -1.60
N GLU A 185 18.64 -17.81 -1.37
CA GLU A 185 19.73 -18.15 -2.30
C GLU A 185 19.19 -18.70 -3.62
N GLN A 186 18.02 -19.36 -3.58
CA GLN A 186 17.35 -19.97 -4.75
C GLN A 186 16.44 -18.99 -5.49
N LYS A 187 16.30 -17.73 -5.02
CA LYS A 187 15.44 -16.70 -5.60
C LYS A 187 16.23 -15.68 -6.41
N GLN A 188 15.60 -15.18 -7.47
CA GLN A 188 16.15 -14.11 -8.30
C GLN A 188 15.81 -12.73 -7.75
N GLY A 189 14.61 -12.57 -7.19
CA GLY A 189 14.15 -11.35 -6.54
C GLY A 189 13.50 -11.67 -5.20
N VAL A 190 13.59 -10.73 -4.25
CA VAL A 190 13.07 -10.87 -2.90
C VAL A 190 12.29 -9.63 -2.49
N THR A 191 11.37 -9.81 -1.54
CA THR A 191 10.59 -8.75 -0.93
C THR A 191 10.91 -8.65 0.56
N ILE A 192 10.84 -7.42 1.09
CA ILE A 192 11.10 -7.13 2.50
C ILE A 192 9.81 -6.65 3.17
N GLY A 193 9.53 -7.20 4.34
CA GLY A 193 8.45 -6.79 5.21
C GLY A 193 8.93 -6.01 6.44
N MET A 194 7.97 -5.63 7.29
CA MET A 194 8.21 -4.98 8.58
C MET A 194 7.43 -5.69 9.68
N ALA A 195 8.04 -5.82 10.87
CA ALA A 195 7.40 -6.41 12.04
C ALA A 195 7.76 -5.62 13.31
N MET A 196 7.14 -4.44 13.47
CA MET A 196 7.44 -3.50 14.56
C MET A 196 6.48 -3.64 15.73
N THR A 197 5.18 -3.75 15.45
CA THR A 197 4.08 -3.69 16.43
C THR A 197 3.92 -4.98 17.20
N GLU A 198 3.76 -4.87 18.51
CA GLU A 198 3.37 -5.94 19.43
C GLU A 198 1.96 -5.66 20.01
N LYS A 199 1.37 -6.62 20.73
CA LYS A 199 -0.01 -6.47 21.29
C LYS A 199 -0.12 -5.25 22.22
N GLN A 200 0.92 -4.98 23.01
CA GLN A 200 0.98 -3.87 23.96
C GLN A 200 1.63 -2.61 23.40
N GLY A 201 2.30 -2.67 22.24
CA GLY A 201 3.10 -1.58 21.70
C GLY A 201 2.92 -1.41 20.20
N GLY A 202 2.15 -0.41 19.77
CA GLY A 202 2.02 0.00 18.36
C GLY A 202 2.59 1.40 18.17
N SER A 203 1.91 2.43 18.68
CA SER A 203 2.42 3.81 18.68
C SER A 203 3.62 3.99 19.60
N ASP A 204 3.66 3.28 20.73
CA ASP A 204 4.79 3.21 21.64
C ASP A 204 5.55 1.89 21.45
N VAL A 205 6.49 1.87 20.52
CA VAL A 205 7.33 0.69 20.25
C VAL A 205 8.38 0.45 21.33
N GLN A 206 8.63 1.41 22.24
CA GLN A 206 9.51 1.21 23.38
C GLN A 206 8.92 0.21 24.39
N ALA A 207 7.60 0.06 24.41
CA ALA A 207 6.88 -0.91 25.21
C ALA A 207 6.94 -2.35 24.66
N ASN A 208 7.67 -2.58 23.56
CA ASN A 208 7.85 -3.92 23.00
C ASN A 208 8.56 -4.84 24.00
N SER A 209 8.21 -6.13 23.98
CA SER A 209 8.74 -7.16 24.87
C SER A 209 9.63 -8.20 24.18
N THR A 210 9.67 -8.23 22.86
CA THR A 210 10.54 -9.13 22.09
C THR A 210 11.99 -8.89 22.44
N ARG A 211 12.72 -9.97 22.77
CA ARG A 211 14.13 -9.97 23.15
C ARG A 211 15.00 -10.54 22.04
N ALA A 212 16.21 -10.00 21.94
CA ALA A 212 17.25 -10.47 21.04
C ALA A 212 18.44 -10.97 21.87
N TYR A 213 18.82 -12.22 21.66
CA TYR A 213 19.93 -12.88 22.34
C TYR A 213 21.07 -13.10 21.35
N PRO A 214 22.29 -12.61 21.60
CA PRO A 214 23.40 -12.73 20.67
C PRO A 214 23.84 -14.19 20.46
N VAL A 215 24.13 -14.54 19.23
CA VAL A 215 24.80 -15.79 18.86
C VAL A 215 26.29 -15.47 18.72
N GLY A 216 27.03 -15.59 19.79
CA GLY A 216 28.45 -15.17 19.86
C GLY A 216 28.66 -13.80 20.52
N GLN A 217 29.49 -12.94 19.91
CA GLN A 217 29.89 -11.65 20.55
C GLN A 217 28.77 -10.60 20.53
N GLY A 218 27.84 -10.67 19.59
CA GLY A 218 26.82 -9.64 19.38
C GLY A 218 27.38 -8.34 18.77
N GLY A 219 26.49 -7.36 18.58
CA GLY A 219 26.80 -6.06 17.97
C GLY A 219 26.31 -5.92 16.53
N PRO A 220 26.57 -4.77 15.87
CA PRO A 220 26.17 -4.50 14.49
C PRO A 220 26.63 -5.60 13.52
N GLY A 221 25.75 -6.03 12.63
CA GLY A 221 26.02 -7.08 11.64
C GLY A 221 26.08 -8.50 12.21
N GLN A 222 26.03 -8.67 13.54
CA GLN A 222 26.12 -9.99 14.17
C GLN A 222 24.76 -10.67 14.25
N ALA A 223 24.80 -12.01 14.40
CA ALA A 223 23.62 -12.84 14.48
C ALA A 223 23.01 -12.85 15.90
N TYR A 224 21.70 -12.90 15.97
CA TYR A 224 20.90 -12.97 17.19
C TYR A 224 19.75 -13.96 17.03
N GLU A 225 19.32 -14.55 18.13
CA GLU A 225 18.06 -15.28 18.24
C GLU A 225 16.98 -14.34 18.81
N LEU A 226 15.89 -14.15 18.10
CA LEU A 226 14.76 -13.34 18.53
C LEU A 226 13.70 -14.21 19.19
N VAL A 227 13.26 -13.81 20.40
CA VAL A 227 12.20 -14.48 21.16
C VAL A 227 11.12 -13.47 21.54
N GLY A 228 9.88 -13.74 21.14
CA GLY A 228 8.75 -12.85 21.43
C GLY A 228 7.61 -13.02 20.43
N HIS A 229 6.85 -11.97 20.23
CA HIS A 229 5.72 -11.98 19.30
C HIS A 229 5.60 -10.66 18.53
N LYS A 230 4.96 -10.73 17.37
CA LYS A 230 4.54 -9.54 16.62
C LYS A 230 3.05 -9.62 16.34
N TYR A 231 2.36 -8.49 16.52
CA TYR A 231 0.90 -8.42 16.43
C TYR A 231 0.43 -8.04 15.02
N PHE A 232 1.27 -7.32 14.25
CA PHE A 232 1.08 -7.06 12.83
C PHE A 232 2.37 -7.34 12.08
N VAL A 233 2.39 -8.47 11.37
CA VAL A 233 3.38 -8.77 10.34
C VAL A 233 2.66 -8.76 9.01
N SER A 234 2.76 -7.65 8.31
CA SER A 234 2.15 -7.50 7.00
C SER A 234 2.98 -8.21 5.94
N ALA A 235 2.28 -8.80 4.97
CA ALA A 235 2.89 -9.61 3.92
C ALA A 235 3.84 -10.70 4.48
N PRO A 236 3.35 -11.64 5.31
CA PRO A 236 4.19 -12.64 5.97
C PRO A 236 4.92 -13.57 4.99
N MET A 237 4.63 -13.48 3.67
CA MET A 237 5.37 -14.16 2.61
C MET A 237 6.57 -13.37 2.08
N CYS A 238 6.85 -12.16 2.55
CA CYS A 238 8.12 -11.49 2.28
C CYS A 238 9.30 -12.37 2.70
N ASP A 239 10.42 -12.24 2.01
CA ASP A 239 11.59 -13.12 2.18
C ASP A 239 12.38 -12.81 3.44
N ALA A 240 12.35 -11.55 3.88
CA ALA A 240 12.88 -11.11 5.17
C ALA A 240 12.07 -9.94 5.73
N PHE A 241 12.33 -9.60 6.99
CA PHE A 241 11.63 -8.53 7.71
C PHE A 241 12.60 -7.67 8.48
N LEU A 242 12.38 -6.35 8.50
CA LEU A 242 12.97 -5.48 9.51
C LEU A 242 12.14 -5.56 10.78
N VAL A 243 12.79 -5.93 11.89
CA VAL A 243 12.14 -6.23 13.18
C VAL A 243 12.79 -5.42 14.28
N LEU A 244 11.99 -4.92 15.24
CA LEU A 244 12.51 -4.33 16.48
C LEU A 244 12.47 -5.37 17.61
N ALA A 245 13.60 -5.49 18.34
CA ALA A 245 13.73 -6.31 19.53
C ALA A 245 14.69 -5.65 20.53
N HIS A 246 14.50 -5.93 21.81
CA HIS A 246 15.38 -5.43 22.88
C HIS A 246 16.62 -6.28 23.04
N THR A 247 17.77 -5.64 23.04
CA THR A 247 19.02 -6.15 23.63
C THR A 247 19.22 -5.56 25.02
N ASP A 248 20.33 -5.88 25.68
CA ASP A 248 20.69 -5.27 26.96
C ASP A 248 20.96 -3.76 26.85
N LYS A 249 21.32 -3.26 25.65
CA LYS A 249 21.55 -1.82 25.39
C LYS A 249 20.31 -1.10 24.91
N GLY A 250 19.19 -1.78 24.71
CA GLY A 250 17.91 -1.19 24.33
C GLY A 250 17.34 -1.71 23.02
N LEU A 251 16.30 -1.02 22.54
CA LEU A 251 15.57 -1.41 21.34
C LEU A 251 16.43 -1.26 20.08
N SER A 252 16.67 -2.37 19.40
CA SER A 252 17.56 -2.50 18.24
C SER A 252 16.81 -3.01 17.02
N CYS A 253 17.35 -2.76 15.81
CA CYS A 253 16.78 -3.20 14.55
C CYS A 253 17.49 -4.46 14.04
N PHE A 254 16.72 -5.40 13.47
CA PHE A 254 17.24 -6.66 12.96
C PHE A 254 16.63 -6.97 11.59
N LEU A 255 17.44 -7.56 10.72
CA LEU A 255 16.98 -8.23 9.51
C LEU A 255 16.70 -9.69 9.83
N LEU A 256 15.46 -10.11 9.72
CA LEU A 256 14.96 -11.46 10.00
C LEU A 256 14.54 -12.16 8.72
N PRO A 257 15.36 -13.07 8.13
CA PRO A 257 14.96 -13.87 6.99
C PRO A 257 13.93 -14.96 7.37
N ARG A 258 13.06 -15.34 6.42
CA ARG A 258 12.16 -16.48 6.61
C ARG A 258 12.85 -17.84 6.61
N TRP A 259 13.99 -17.93 5.98
CA TRP A 259 14.82 -19.12 5.89
C TRP A 259 16.18 -18.87 6.51
N ARG A 260 16.71 -19.87 7.18
CA ARG A 260 18.07 -19.86 7.70
C ARG A 260 19.08 -20.14 6.58
N PRO A 261 20.37 -19.77 6.78
CA PRO A 261 21.42 -20.05 5.78
C PRO A 261 21.63 -21.54 5.49
N ASP A 262 21.27 -22.42 6.44
CA ASP A 262 21.34 -23.88 6.27
C ASP A 262 20.20 -24.45 5.42
N GLY A 263 19.30 -23.59 4.90
CA GLY A 263 18.15 -23.98 4.09
C GLY A 263 16.96 -24.47 4.92
N THR A 264 17.02 -24.43 6.25
CA THR A 264 15.90 -24.77 7.12
C THR A 264 15.00 -23.53 7.33
N LYS A 265 13.73 -23.79 7.62
CA LYS A 265 12.78 -22.71 7.91
C LYS A 265 13.12 -22.03 9.24
N ASN A 266 13.20 -20.71 9.22
CA ASN A 266 13.41 -19.93 10.44
C ASN A 266 12.18 -20.04 11.36
N PRO A 267 12.32 -20.22 12.68
CA PRO A 267 11.20 -20.37 13.62
C PRO A 267 10.45 -19.05 13.87
N MET A 268 9.97 -18.47 12.81
CA MET A 268 9.00 -17.39 12.73
C MET A 268 7.65 -18.04 12.41
N GLN A 269 6.80 -18.22 13.43
CA GLN A 269 5.57 -19.02 13.34
C GLN A 269 4.35 -18.13 13.18
N VAL A 270 3.67 -18.24 12.05
CA VAL A 270 2.41 -17.55 11.81
C VAL A 270 1.28 -18.22 12.59
N LEU A 271 0.60 -17.46 13.46
CA LEU A 271 -0.50 -17.97 14.27
C LEU A 271 -1.83 -17.90 13.53
N ARG A 272 -2.09 -16.77 12.90
CA ARG A 272 -3.29 -16.52 12.11
C ARG A 272 -3.12 -15.33 11.18
N LEU A 273 -3.97 -15.22 10.16
CA LEU A 273 -4.19 -13.99 9.40
C LEU A 273 -5.29 -13.16 10.04
N LYS A 274 -5.14 -11.84 9.94
CA LYS A 274 -6.15 -10.89 10.43
C LYS A 274 -7.23 -10.68 9.37
N LYS A 275 -8.49 -10.74 9.79
CA LYS A 275 -9.63 -10.28 9.00
C LYS A 275 -9.69 -8.76 9.11
N LYS A 276 -9.51 -8.06 8.01
CA LYS A 276 -9.39 -6.59 7.96
C LYS A 276 -10.53 -6.00 7.15
N MET A 277 -10.91 -4.76 7.47
CA MET A 277 -11.90 -3.99 6.72
C MET A 277 -11.34 -3.59 5.34
N GLY A 278 -10.12 -3.07 5.30
CA GLY A 278 -9.37 -2.68 4.11
C GLY A 278 -8.03 -3.40 4.02
N ASN A 279 -7.32 -3.20 2.91
CA ASN A 279 -6.10 -3.93 2.58
C ASN A 279 -6.33 -5.45 2.61
N ALA A 280 -7.50 -5.88 2.12
CA ALA A 280 -7.98 -7.24 2.30
C ALA A 280 -7.23 -8.25 1.44
N SER A 281 -6.77 -7.86 0.25
CA SER A 281 -5.96 -8.68 -0.66
C SER A 281 -4.56 -8.98 -0.11
N ASN A 282 -4.03 -8.11 0.78
CA ASN A 282 -2.76 -8.32 1.45
C ASN A 282 -2.96 -9.09 2.76
N ALA A 283 -2.13 -10.12 3.01
CA ALA A 283 -2.10 -10.82 4.27
C ALA A 283 -1.45 -9.96 5.37
N SER A 284 -2.00 -10.01 6.58
CA SER A 284 -1.37 -9.49 7.79
C SER A 284 -1.51 -10.53 8.90
N SER A 285 -0.40 -10.91 9.54
CA SER A 285 -0.38 -12.01 10.49
C SER A 285 -0.07 -11.57 11.92
N GLU A 286 -0.47 -12.42 12.86
CA GLU A 286 0.12 -12.50 14.19
C GLU A 286 1.18 -13.60 14.16
N THR A 287 2.36 -13.31 14.71
CA THR A 287 3.52 -14.18 14.56
C THR A 287 4.29 -14.29 15.86
N GLU A 288 4.73 -15.51 16.20
CA GLU A 288 5.67 -15.78 17.30
C GLU A 288 7.07 -16.02 16.75
N LEU A 289 8.06 -15.47 17.45
CA LEU A 289 9.48 -15.66 17.20
C LEU A 289 10.01 -16.60 18.30
N ARG A 290 10.45 -17.80 17.92
CA ARG A 290 10.85 -18.85 18.85
C ARG A 290 12.33 -19.20 18.67
N GLY A 291 13.22 -18.22 18.95
CA GLY A 291 14.62 -18.31 18.59
C GLY A 291 14.86 -18.09 17.10
N ALA A 292 14.14 -17.12 16.51
CA ALA A 292 14.26 -16.80 15.09
C ALA A 292 15.58 -16.10 14.82
N LEU A 293 16.41 -16.65 13.93
CA LEU A 293 17.72 -16.13 13.58
C LEU A 293 17.60 -14.83 12.78
N ALA A 294 18.28 -13.78 13.25
CA ALA A 294 18.27 -12.47 12.61
C ALA A 294 19.65 -11.79 12.75
N TRP A 295 19.90 -10.78 11.96
CA TRP A 295 21.13 -10.00 11.99
C TRP A 295 20.85 -8.55 12.37
N MET A 296 21.65 -7.99 13.29
CA MET A 296 21.50 -6.61 13.73
C MET A 296 21.83 -5.65 12.59
N VAL A 297 20.96 -4.65 12.39
CA VAL A 297 21.12 -3.59 11.40
C VAL A 297 21.47 -2.29 12.13
N GLY A 298 22.65 -1.75 11.84
CA GLY A 298 23.13 -0.51 12.43
C GLY A 298 23.45 -0.61 13.93
N GLU A 299 23.45 0.51 14.64
CA GLU A 299 23.87 0.61 16.03
C GLU A 299 22.89 -0.05 17.00
N GLU A 300 23.43 -0.80 17.97
CA GLU A 300 22.69 -1.41 19.06
C GLU A 300 22.05 -0.35 19.99
N GLY A 301 20.80 -0.56 20.38
CA GLY A 301 20.02 0.41 21.17
C GLY A 301 19.48 1.61 20.39
N ARG A 302 19.72 1.67 19.07
CA ARG A 302 19.28 2.75 18.18
C ARG A 302 18.22 2.31 17.18
N GLY A 303 17.52 1.22 17.43
CA GLY A 303 16.59 0.59 16.47
C GLY A 303 15.57 1.53 15.88
N VAL A 304 14.92 2.38 16.68
CA VAL A 304 13.95 3.37 16.17
C VAL A 304 14.63 4.36 15.23
N ARG A 305 15.80 4.86 15.56
CA ARG A 305 16.56 5.78 14.70
C ARG A 305 16.95 5.12 13.37
N ASN A 306 17.33 3.85 13.42
CA ASN A 306 17.77 3.10 12.25
C ASN A 306 16.64 2.88 11.24
N ILE A 307 15.38 2.86 11.68
CA ILE A 307 14.21 2.69 10.81
C ILE A 307 13.49 4.00 10.46
N LEU A 308 13.93 5.16 10.93
CA LEU A 308 13.23 6.42 10.68
C LEU A 308 13.13 6.75 9.18
N GLU A 309 14.19 6.50 8.42
CA GLU A 309 14.17 6.71 6.96
C GLU A 309 13.15 5.78 6.29
N MET A 310 13.09 4.52 6.70
CA MET A 310 12.08 3.58 6.23
C MET A 310 10.66 4.09 6.52
N VAL A 311 10.41 4.54 7.75
CA VAL A 311 9.10 5.06 8.16
C VAL A 311 8.73 6.33 7.40
N ALA A 312 9.69 7.21 7.08
CA ALA A 312 9.42 8.39 6.25
C ALA A 312 8.94 7.99 4.85
N MET A 313 9.58 6.99 4.23
CA MET A 313 9.19 6.48 2.90
C MET A 313 7.80 5.83 2.91
N THR A 314 7.49 5.01 3.92
CA THR A 314 6.17 4.38 4.02
C THR A 314 5.06 5.38 4.32
N ARG A 315 5.33 6.44 5.10
CA ARG A 315 4.40 7.55 5.32
C ARG A 315 4.13 8.34 4.03
N PHE A 316 5.15 8.57 3.25
CA PHE A 316 4.99 9.19 1.93
C PHE A 316 4.10 8.32 1.01
N ASP A 317 4.32 7.02 0.98
CA ASP A 317 3.48 6.11 0.18
C ASP A 317 2.03 6.05 0.70
N CYS A 318 1.77 6.33 1.99
CA CYS A 318 0.42 6.54 2.48
C CYS A 318 -0.25 7.78 1.84
N MET A 319 0.51 8.86 1.59
CA MET A 319 0.01 10.04 0.87
C MET A 319 -0.33 9.67 -0.58
N VAL A 320 0.57 8.98 -1.27
CA VAL A 320 0.37 8.49 -2.64
C VAL A 320 -0.88 7.62 -2.74
N GLY A 321 -1.00 6.61 -1.87
CA GLY A 321 -2.12 5.67 -1.88
C GLY A 321 -3.46 6.33 -1.55
N SER A 322 -3.47 7.30 -0.63
CA SER A 322 -4.68 8.06 -0.30
C SER A 322 -5.11 8.98 -1.44
N SER A 323 -4.18 9.70 -2.06
CA SER A 323 -4.47 10.52 -3.25
C SER A 323 -4.98 9.67 -4.42
N ALA A 324 -4.43 8.46 -4.61
CA ALA A 324 -4.88 7.49 -5.60
C ALA A 324 -6.32 7.00 -5.34
N GLY A 325 -6.65 6.70 -4.09
CA GLY A 325 -8.01 6.30 -3.69
C GLY A 325 -9.02 7.43 -3.92
N MET A 326 -8.66 8.68 -3.59
CA MET A 326 -9.47 9.86 -3.91
C MET A 326 -9.70 9.99 -5.42
N ARG A 327 -8.66 9.79 -6.25
CA ARG A 327 -8.77 9.87 -7.71
C ARG A 327 -9.75 8.85 -8.26
N MET A 328 -9.62 7.59 -7.85
CA MET A 328 -10.52 6.55 -8.34
C MET A 328 -11.96 6.83 -7.93
N ALA A 329 -12.21 7.21 -6.67
CA ALA A 329 -13.53 7.57 -6.19
C ALA A 329 -14.13 8.76 -6.98
N LEU A 330 -13.34 9.82 -7.16
CA LEU A 330 -13.73 10.98 -7.95
C LEU A 330 -14.03 10.63 -9.43
N SER A 331 -13.17 9.82 -10.06
CA SER A 331 -13.35 9.41 -11.46
C SER A 331 -14.66 8.66 -11.67
N GLN A 332 -14.99 7.75 -10.77
CA GLN A 332 -16.25 7.01 -10.78
C GLN A 332 -17.47 7.93 -10.57
N ALA A 333 -17.37 8.89 -9.62
CA ALA A 333 -18.43 9.84 -9.33
C ALA A 333 -18.68 10.77 -10.55
N LEU A 334 -17.61 11.32 -11.13
CA LEU A 334 -17.70 12.17 -12.34
C LEU A 334 -18.31 11.42 -13.52
N HIS A 335 -17.85 10.18 -13.75
CA HIS A 335 -18.37 9.33 -14.81
C HIS A 335 -19.86 9.06 -14.63
N HIS A 336 -20.27 8.64 -13.43
CA HIS A 336 -21.69 8.38 -13.14
C HIS A 336 -22.53 9.64 -13.36
N CYS A 337 -22.13 10.78 -12.80
CA CYS A 337 -22.87 12.03 -12.89
C CYS A 337 -22.96 12.58 -14.33
N ALA A 338 -22.01 12.23 -15.19
CA ALA A 338 -22.04 12.58 -16.61
C ALA A 338 -23.04 11.74 -17.43
N HIS A 339 -23.44 10.57 -16.96
CA HIS A 339 -24.31 9.63 -17.68
C HIS A 339 -25.71 9.50 -17.07
N ARG A 340 -25.84 9.59 -15.76
CA ARG A 340 -27.10 9.49 -15.04
C ARG A 340 -27.89 10.79 -15.10
N SER A 341 -29.18 10.71 -15.38
CA SER A 341 -30.09 11.85 -15.37
C SER A 341 -31.14 11.72 -14.25
N ALA A 342 -31.47 12.83 -13.62
CA ALA A 342 -32.59 12.96 -12.67
C ALA A 342 -33.20 14.36 -12.80
N PHE A 343 -34.48 14.50 -12.53
CA PHE A 343 -35.21 15.79 -12.61
C PHE A 343 -35.02 16.52 -13.92
N GLY A 344 -34.97 15.78 -15.03
CA GLY A 344 -34.92 16.32 -16.38
C GLY A 344 -33.54 16.74 -16.91
N ALA A 345 -32.47 16.58 -16.15
CA ALA A 345 -31.11 16.88 -16.56
C ALA A 345 -30.11 15.84 -16.08
N ARG A 346 -28.89 15.79 -16.66
CA ARG A 346 -27.80 14.98 -16.16
C ARG A 346 -27.37 15.48 -14.77
N LEU A 347 -26.89 14.57 -13.92
CA LEU A 347 -26.51 14.93 -12.55
C LEU A 347 -25.42 16.01 -12.52
N ASN A 348 -24.41 15.92 -13.41
CA ASN A 348 -23.35 16.92 -13.52
C ASN A 348 -23.83 18.30 -14.07
N GLN A 349 -25.09 18.44 -14.47
CA GLN A 349 -25.71 19.70 -14.86
C GLN A 349 -26.59 20.30 -13.73
N GLN A 350 -26.80 19.56 -12.64
CA GLN A 350 -27.54 20.03 -11.48
C GLN A 350 -26.64 20.92 -10.62
N PRO A 351 -27.06 22.14 -10.25
CA PRO A 351 -26.18 23.09 -9.53
C PRO A 351 -25.61 22.57 -8.21
N LEU A 352 -26.39 21.85 -7.40
CA LEU A 352 -25.92 21.27 -6.15
C LEU A 352 -24.88 20.17 -6.39
N MET A 353 -25.09 19.32 -7.41
CA MET A 353 -24.12 18.29 -7.76
C MET A 353 -22.83 18.89 -8.31
N GLN A 354 -22.92 19.96 -9.10
CA GLN A 354 -21.72 20.67 -9.56
C GLN A 354 -20.88 21.20 -8.40
N ASN A 355 -21.52 21.70 -7.36
CA ASN A 355 -20.82 22.17 -6.16
C ASN A 355 -20.11 21.00 -5.44
N VAL A 356 -20.80 19.88 -5.22
CA VAL A 356 -20.21 18.69 -4.59
C VAL A 356 -19.03 18.16 -5.41
N LEU A 357 -19.19 18.01 -6.73
CA LEU A 357 -18.12 17.53 -7.61
C LEU A 357 -16.93 18.49 -7.64
N ALA A 358 -17.17 19.81 -7.59
CA ALA A 358 -16.09 20.81 -7.53
C ALA A 358 -15.28 20.68 -6.22
N ASP A 359 -15.94 20.50 -5.07
CA ASP A 359 -15.26 20.30 -3.79
C ASP A 359 -14.42 19.01 -3.80
N LEU A 360 -14.94 17.92 -4.36
CA LEU A 360 -14.21 16.66 -4.50
C LEU A 360 -12.99 16.80 -5.43
N VAL A 361 -13.10 17.54 -6.53
CA VAL A 361 -11.98 17.83 -7.45
C VAL A 361 -10.90 18.62 -6.72
N LEU A 362 -11.25 19.72 -6.05
CA LEU A 362 -10.29 20.58 -5.36
C LEU A 362 -9.55 19.84 -4.23
N GLU A 363 -10.26 19.01 -3.48
CA GLU A 363 -9.68 18.21 -2.40
C GLU A 363 -8.67 17.19 -2.97
N HIS A 364 -9.03 16.49 -4.05
CA HIS A 364 -8.15 15.54 -4.72
C HIS A 364 -6.92 16.23 -5.32
N GLU A 365 -7.11 17.31 -6.10
CA GLU A 365 -6.01 18.00 -6.79
C GLU A 365 -5.03 18.62 -5.80
N GLY A 366 -5.52 19.19 -4.69
CA GLY A 366 -4.68 19.69 -3.60
C GLY A 366 -3.86 18.56 -2.95
N SER A 367 -4.47 17.40 -2.73
CA SER A 367 -3.79 16.22 -2.19
C SER A 367 -2.72 15.69 -3.13
N LEU A 368 -3.01 15.61 -4.43
CA LEU A 368 -2.08 15.18 -5.47
C LEU A 368 -0.91 16.16 -5.61
N ALA A 369 -1.19 17.47 -5.68
CA ALA A 369 -0.16 18.50 -5.80
C ALA A 369 0.85 18.44 -4.63
N LEU A 370 0.36 18.31 -3.39
CA LEU A 370 1.22 18.14 -2.21
C LEU A 370 2.04 16.84 -2.31
N THR A 371 1.42 15.74 -2.71
CA THR A 371 2.09 14.44 -2.83
C THR A 371 3.22 14.49 -3.85
N MET A 372 2.99 15.07 -5.04
CA MET A 372 3.99 15.15 -6.09
C MET A 372 5.10 16.16 -5.76
N ARG A 373 4.76 17.27 -5.09
CA ARG A 373 5.76 18.20 -4.56
C ARG A 373 6.68 17.53 -3.53
N MET A 374 6.14 16.65 -2.69
CA MET A 374 6.93 15.87 -1.74
C MET A 374 7.81 14.83 -2.42
N ALA A 375 7.35 14.21 -3.51
CA ALA A 375 8.18 13.32 -4.32
C ALA A 375 9.42 14.05 -4.85
N ARG A 376 9.26 15.26 -5.37
CA ARG A 376 10.38 16.11 -5.79
C ARG A 376 11.34 16.43 -4.64
N ALA A 377 10.80 16.78 -3.47
CA ALA A 377 11.64 17.04 -2.31
C ALA A 377 12.53 15.84 -1.94
N MET A 378 12.01 14.61 -2.12
CA MET A 378 12.79 13.38 -1.91
C MET A 378 13.90 13.20 -2.95
N ASP A 379 13.71 13.64 -4.18
CA ASP A 379 14.76 13.63 -5.21
C ASP A 379 15.88 14.64 -4.90
N HIS A 380 15.57 15.70 -4.16
CA HIS A 380 16.49 16.83 -3.90
C HIS A 380 16.93 16.93 -2.44
N ARG A 381 16.92 15.87 -1.65
CA ARG A 381 17.31 15.89 -0.22
C ARG A 381 18.75 16.35 0.05
N ALA A 382 19.59 16.43 -0.96
CA ALA A 382 20.92 17.07 -0.84
C ALA A 382 20.81 18.60 -0.63
N ASP A 383 19.71 19.23 -1.03
CA ASP A 383 19.38 20.61 -0.70
C ASP A 383 18.81 20.67 0.72
N PRO A 384 19.41 21.48 1.63
CA PRO A 384 18.95 21.60 3.01
C PRO A 384 17.48 22.03 3.15
N HIS A 385 16.97 22.89 2.26
CA HIS A 385 15.57 23.32 2.27
C HIS A 385 14.64 22.13 1.94
N GLU A 386 14.95 21.36 0.92
CA GLU A 386 14.16 20.20 0.54
C GLU A 386 14.19 19.09 1.61
N ASP A 387 15.32 18.87 2.27
CA ASP A 387 15.42 17.91 3.39
C ASP A 387 14.57 18.35 4.61
N LEU A 388 14.56 19.66 4.92
CA LEU A 388 13.68 20.23 5.95
C LEU A 388 12.19 20.05 5.58
N LEU A 389 11.83 20.25 4.32
CA LEU A 389 10.46 19.98 3.83
C LEU A 389 10.10 18.50 4.01
N VAL A 390 10.96 17.60 3.60
CA VAL A 390 10.72 16.14 3.79
C VAL A 390 10.51 15.83 5.26
N ARG A 391 11.33 16.40 6.15
CA ARG A 391 11.25 16.16 7.60
C ARG A 391 9.92 16.60 8.21
N LEU A 392 9.40 17.74 7.81
CA LEU A 392 8.16 18.30 8.36
C LEU A 392 6.92 17.84 7.59
N VAL A 393 6.93 18.03 6.28
CA VAL A 393 5.73 17.93 5.45
C VAL A 393 5.30 16.48 5.23
N THR A 394 6.21 15.49 5.36
CA THR A 394 5.79 14.08 5.35
C THR A 394 4.78 13.78 6.46
N ALA A 395 5.00 14.29 7.68
CA ALA A 395 4.06 14.09 8.78
C ALA A 395 2.77 14.90 8.60
N VAL A 396 2.88 16.16 8.17
CA VAL A 396 1.74 17.06 7.90
C VAL A 396 0.88 16.49 6.76
N GLY A 397 1.50 16.13 5.64
CA GLY A 397 0.81 15.63 4.45
C GLY A 397 0.15 14.27 4.71
N LYS A 398 0.85 13.35 5.39
CA LYS A 398 0.26 12.07 5.80
C LYS A 398 -0.96 12.29 6.69
N TYR A 399 -0.88 13.18 7.67
CA TYR A 399 -2.02 13.53 8.52
C TYR A 399 -3.16 14.10 7.69
N TRP A 400 -2.89 15.14 6.91
CA TRP A 400 -3.92 15.90 6.21
C TRP A 400 -4.62 15.07 5.13
N ILE A 401 -3.87 14.45 4.21
CA ILE A 401 -4.42 13.68 3.09
C ILE A 401 -5.15 12.44 3.60
N CYS A 402 -4.49 11.62 4.43
CA CYS A 402 -5.08 10.32 4.81
C CYS A 402 -6.32 10.48 5.70
N LYS A 403 -6.40 11.52 6.53
CA LYS A 403 -7.61 11.76 7.35
C LYS A 403 -8.80 12.28 6.54
N ARG A 404 -8.57 12.89 5.39
CA ARG A 404 -9.62 13.43 4.54
C ARG A 404 -10.16 12.39 3.55
N THR A 405 -9.36 11.38 3.22
CA THR A 405 -9.72 10.34 2.26
C THR A 405 -11.03 9.59 2.58
N PRO A 406 -11.34 9.20 3.85
CA PRO A 406 -12.61 8.53 4.15
C PRO A 406 -13.85 9.36 3.82
N ASN A 407 -13.85 10.65 4.18
CA ASN A 407 -14.96 11.54 3.86
C ASN A 407 -15.09 11.79 2.36
N HIS A 408 -13.96 11.94 1.65
CA HIS A 408 -13.94 12.07 0.20
C HIS A 408 -14.50 10.83 -0.50
N ALA A 409 -14.11 9.63 -0.06
CA ALA A 409 -14.63 8.38 -0.61
C ALA A 409 -16.12 8.19 -0.31
N TYR A 410 -16.59 8.59 0.88
CA TYR A 410 -17.99 8.56 1.25
C TYR A 410 -18.83 9.52 0.40
N GLU A 411 -18.42 10.77 0.26
CA GLU A 411 -19.12 11.78 -0.54
C GLU A 411 -19.19 11.37 -2.02
N SER A 412 -18.09 10.82 -2.55
CA SER A 412 -18.06 10.28 -3.91
C SER A 412 -19.03 9.11 -4.08
N MET A 413 -19.14 8.22 -3.08
CA MET A 413 -20.10 7.11 -3.07
C MET A 413 -21.55 7.62 -3.02
N GLU A 414 -21.81 8.68 -2.27
CA GLU A 414 -23.14 9.30 -2.17
C GLU A 414 -23.61 9.88 -3.52
N CYS A 415 -22.67 10.39 -4.34
CA CYS A 415 -23.00 10.83 -5.73
C CYS A 415 -23.59 9.72 -6.60
N ILE A 416 -23.29 8.44 -6.31
CA ILE A 416 -23.82 7.28 -7.04
C ILE A 416 -25.23 6.89 -6.56
N GLY A 417 -25.57 7.23 -5.33
CA GLY A 417 -26.80 6.81 -4.69
C GLY A 417 -26.80 5.33 -4.30
N GLY A 418 -27.95 4.67 -4.33
CA GLY A 418 -28.08 3.27 -3.86
C GLY A 418 -27.14 2.26 -4.50
N SER A 419 -26.77 2.45 -5.76
CA SER A 419 -25.79 1.58 -6.43
C SER A 419 -24.39 1.71 -5.86
N GLY A 420 -24.06 2.83 -5.23
CA GLY A 420 -22.75 3.07 -4.61
C GLY A 420 -22.45 2.16 -3.40
N VAL A 421 -23.49 1.61 -2.74
CA VAL A 421 -23.32 0.71 -1.58
C VAL A 421 -23.43 -0.78 -1.95
N MET A 422 -23.62 -1.10 -3.23
CA MET A 422 -23.63 -2.48 -3.72
C MET A 422 -22.22 -3.00 -3.94
N GLU A 423 -21.95 -4.25 -3.54
CA GLU A 423 -20.62 -4.88 -3.69
C GLU A 423 -20.19 -5.07 -5.16
N ASP A 424 -21.12 -4.98 -6.11
CA ASP A 424 -20.85 -4.96 -7.56
C ASP A 424 -20.26 -3.61 -8.01
N SER A 425 -20.34 -2.58 -7.18
CA SER A 425 -19.73 -1.27 -7.37
C SER A 425 -18.31 -1.24 -6.75
N PRO A 426 -17.35 -0.48 -7.28
CA PRO A 426 -16.04 -0.31 -6.67
C PRO A 426 -16.08 0.46 -5.33
N PHE A 427 -17.13 1.21 -5.04
CA PHE A 427 -17.19 2.13 -3.89
C PHE A 427 -17.14 1.47 -2.52
N PRO A 428 -17.81 0.34 -2.22
CA PRO A 428 -17.68 -0.31 -0.92
C PRO A 428 -16.23 -0.66 -0.60
N ARG A 429 -15.47 -1.14 -1.60
CA ARG A 429 -14.04 -1.41 -1.45
C ARG A 429 -13.23 -0.13 -1.25
N LEU A 430 -13.42 0.90 -2.07
CA LEU A 430 -12.72 2.19 -1.93
C LEU A 430 -12.96 2.83 -0.56
N PHE A 431 -14.19 2.78 -0.06
CA PHE A 431 -14.51 3.28 1.27
C PHE A 431 -13.84 2.45 2.38
N ARG A 432 -13.87 1.11 2.29
CA ARG A 432 -13.22 0.22 3.27
C ARG A 432 -11.69 0.37 3.27
N GLU A 433 -11.07 0.66 2.14
CA GLU A 433 -9.63 0.93 2.02
C GLU A 433 -9.23 2.28 2.65
N SER A 434 -10.08 3.29 2.54
CA SER A 434 -9.74 4.68 2.82
C SER A 434 -9.24 4.98 4.24
N PRO A 435 -9.70 4.35 5.35
CA PRO A 435 -9.25 4.68 6.69
C PRO A 435 -7.84 4.16 7.04
N VAL A 436 -7.37 3.10 6.39
CA VAL A 436 -6.16 2.38 6.85
C VAL A 436 -4.91 3.26 6.83
N ASN A 437 -4.76 4.10 5.81
CA ASN A 437 -3.62 5.00 5.68
C ASN A 437 -3.57 6.09 6.76
N ALA A 438 -4.70 6.44 7.38
CA ALA A 438 -4.73 7.35 8.51
C ALA A 438 -4.34 6.68 9.84
N ILE A 439 -4.32 5.35 9.90
CA ILE A 439 -4.13 4.55 11.12
C ILE A 439 -2.70 4.03 11.22
N TRP A 440 -2.25 3.26 10.21
CA TRP A 440 -0.92 2.66 10.24
C TRP A 440 0.20 3.68 10.01
N GLU A 441 1.47 3.29 10.21
CA GLU A 441 2.67 4.16 10.08
C GLU A 441 2.61 5.42 10.98
N GLY A 442 1.86 5.32 12.06
CA GLY A 442 1.54 6.40 12.98
C GLY A 442 0.19 7.05 12.67
N SER A 443 -0.73 6.97 13.63
CA SER A 443 -2.04 7.61 13.56
C SER A 443 -1.94 9.14 13.57
N GLY A 444 -3.07 9.83 13.38
CA GLY A 444 -3.09 11.30 13.32
C GLY A 444 -2.40 11.99 14.49
N ASN A 445 -2.65 11.56 15.72
CA ASN A 445 -1.99 12.14 16.90
C ASN A 445 -0.47 11.90 16.90
N VAL A 446 -0.02 10.73 16.41
CA VAL A 446 1.42 10.43 16.28
C VAL A 446 2.07 11.36 15.24
N GLN A 447 1.38 11.66 14.14
CA GLN A 447 1.88 12.63 13.16
C GLN A 447 1.99 14.05 13.80
N CYS A 448 0.97 14.50 14.54
CA CYS A 448 1.01 15.79 15.23
C CYS A 448 2.19 15.86 16.24
N LEU A 449 2.42 14.79 17.01
CA LEU A 449 3.56 14.73 17.93
C LEU A 449 4.90 14.73 17.19
N ASP A 450 4.98 14.13 16.01
CA ASP A 450 6.19 14.14 15.20
C ASP A 450 6.47 15.51 14.60
N VAL A 451 5.43 16.26 14.18
CA VAL A 451 5.53 17.67 13.77
C VAL A 451 6.09 18.52 14.90
N LEU A 452 5.51 18.44 16.10
CA LEU A 452 6.02 19.18 17.28
C LEU A 452 7.46 18.83 17.59
N ARG A 453 7.83 17.55 17.50
CA ARG A 453 9.20 17.09 17.70
C ARG A 453 10.15 17.65 16.63
N ALA A 454 9.72 17.72 15.37
CA ALA A 454 10.51 18.32 14.30
C ALA A 454 10.77 19.80 14.57
N MET A 455 9.73 20.57 14.91
CA MET A 455 9.84 22.01 15.25
C MET A 455 10.77 22.26 16.44
N GLN A 456 10.72 21.40 17.46
CA GLN A 456 11.58 21.54 18.67
C GLN A 456 13.04 21.17 18.40
N LYS A 457 13.30 20.09 17.62
CA LYS A 457 14.67 19.58 17.39
C LYS A 457 15.39 20.28 16.24
N THR A 458 14.64 20.79 15.29
CA THR A 458 15.14 21.41 14.07
C THR A 458 14.28 22.65 13.76
N PRO A 459 14.40 23.75 14.53
CA PRO A 459 13.52 24.91 14.36
C PRO A 459 13.45 25.46 12.93
N ALA A 460 14.51 25.32 12.15
CA ALA A 460 14.57 25.71 10.74
C ALA A 460 13.48 25.08 9.86
N VAL A 461 12.84 23.96 10.30
CA VAL A 461 11.71 23.36 9.55
C VAL A 461 10.48 24.28 9.46
N VAL A 462 10.38 25.29 10.33
CA VAL A 462 9.25 26.23 10.33
C VAL A 462 9.46 27.36 9.32
N GLU A 463 10.73 27.60 8.96
CA GLU A 463 11.11 28.65 8.01
C GLU A 463 11.19 28.10 6.57
N ALA A 464 11.29 26.77 6.43
CA ALA A 464 11.28 26.09 5.14
C ALA A 464 9.87 25.93 4.56
#